data_f17f6065c2d4d59c6812288ae7cc8e74
#
_entry.id   f17f6065c2d4d59c6812288ae7cc8e74
#
_cell.length_a   1.000
_cell.length_b   1.000
_cell.length_c   1.000
_cell.angle_alpha   90.00
_cell.angle_beta   90.00
_cell.angle_gamma   90.00
#
_symmetry.space_group_name_H-M   'P 1'
#
loop_
_entity.id
_entity.type
_entity.pdbx_description
1 polymer ?
#
loop_
_entity_poly.entity_id
_entity_poly.type
_entity_poly.pdbx_seq_one_letter_code
_entity_poly.pdbx_strand_id
1 'polypeptide(L)'
;MTFNVKSLASTQFHPSWFEGYRHVYPVVSRRANGVSLGVNLSPTKLCNFRCVYCQVERGEGRAEIERAVATTDPERASSLDVIRRKPDLCACRVDLDVLAAELTRLARATLDGELFRVERFADVEPSKRVLRDFAFSGDGEPTLAPQFPEAVARLVEVRKNLNQDDVKLVLITNATRLTRPEIVKALDQFNAANGEIWTKLDAGDAERFKSVDRAAIPFGRIVENIEFAAKRWRVKIQTALFSQRGAAPTAAEFEQYCRRLREILDAGGRIESTQLYTIARVPAEPDVAPLTDEEMDGYAATLKRETGLPVEVFYSR
;
A
#
# COMPACT_ATOMS: atom_id res chain seq x y z
N MET A 1 -1.11 3.93 33.84
CA MET A 1 -0.33 2.79 33.32
C MET A 1 0.67 3.34 32.31
N THR A 2 1.91 3.47 32.70
CA THR A 2 3.01 3.94 31.85
C THR A 2 3.43 2.78 30.94
N PHE A 3 3.10 2.85 29.67
CA PHE A 3 3.60 1.89 28.67
C PHE A 3 5.12 2.09 28.51
N ASN A 4 5.86 1.07 28.89
CA ASN A 4 7.32 1.03 28.78
C ASN A 4 7.69 0.81 27.29
N VAL A 5 8.02 1.90 26.58
CA VAL A 5 8.34 1.91 25.14
C VAL A 5 9.81 1.49 24.87
N LYS A 6 10.48 0.89 25.82
CA LYS A 6 11.83 0.37 25.62
C LYS A 6 11.79 -0.90 24.77
N SER A 7 12.39 -0.82 23.58
CA SER A 7 12.80 -1.92 22.67
C SER A 7 11.79 -2.46 21.64
N LEU A 8 11.00 -1.64 21.01
CA LEU A 8 10.35 -2.08 19.76
C LEU A 8 11.12 -1.50 18.58
N ALA A 9 11.88 -2.32 17.88
CA ALA A 9 12.57 -1.94 16.65
C ALA A 9 11.56 -1.24 15.73
N SER A 10 11.97 -0.16 15.08
CA SER A 10 11.14 0.71 14.22
C SER A 10 10.41 -0.04 13.09
N THR A 11 10.76 -1.29 12.85
CA THR A 11 10.16 -2.20 11.86
C THR A 11 8.97 -3.01 12.39
N GLN A 12 8.78 -3.13 13.73
CA GLN A 12 7.74 -4.00 14.31
C GLN A 12 6.38 -3.31 14.47
N PHE A 13 6.35 -1.98 14.52
CA PHE A 13 5.11 -1.19 14.56
C PHE A 13 5.01 -0.29 13.34
N HIS A 14 3.85 -0.31 12.68
CA HIS A 14 3.48 0.67 11.68
C HIS A 14 2.47 1.63 12.32
N PRO A 15 2.91 2.70 12.99
CA PRO A 15 1.97 3.68 13.48
C PRO A 15 1.47 4.48 12.30
N SER A 16 0.19 4.52 12.12
CA SER A 16 -0.49 5.45 11.22
C SER A 16 -0.60 6.86 11.82
N TRP A 17 0.09 7.13 12.92
CA TRP A 17 0.16 8.44 13.58
C TRP A 17 1.57 8.67 14.17
N PHE A 18 1.93 9.93 14.33
CA PHE A 18 3.19 10.36 14.89
C PHE A 18 3.02 11.67 15.68
N GLU A 19 3.38 11.70 16.96
CA GLU A 19 3.46 12.89 17.81
C GLU A 19 2.32 13.93 17.65
N GLY A 20 1.07 13.49 17.60
CA GLY A 20 -0.09 14.36 17.41
C GLY A 20 -0.39 14.72 15.94
N TYR A 21 0.39 14.25 14.98
CA TYR A 21 0.06 14.31 13.56
C TYR A 21 -1.16 13.42 13.26
N ARG A 22 -2.04 13.90 12.40
CA ARG A 22 -3.31 13.22 12.08
C ARG A 22 -3.24 12.40 10.81
N HIS A 23 -2.46 12.86 9.83
CA HIS A 23 -2.48 12.34 8.47
C HIS A 23 -1.12 11.85 7.99
N VAL A 24 -0.03 12.33 8.60
CA VAL A 24 1.33 12.05 8.13
C VAL A 24 2.18 11.39 9.22
N TYR A 25 2.96 10.39 8.85
CA TYR A 25 3.82 9.66 9.77
C TYR A 25 5.12 9.20 9.08
N PRO A 26 6.27 9.22 9.79
CA PRO A 26 7.54 8.79 9.23
C PRO A 26 7.73 7.28 9.41
N VAL A 27 8.32 6.65 8.41
CA VAL A 27 8.71 5.23 8.43
C VAL A 27 10.13 5.10 7.87
N VAL A 28 11.00 4.37 8.55
CA VAL A 28 12.23 3.88 7.94
C VAL A 28 11.86 2.68 7.07
N SER A 29 11.76 2.93 5.77
CA SER A 29 11.24 1.97 4.81
C SER A 29 12.37 1.10 4.23
N ARG A 30 12.25 -0.23 4.39
CA ARG A 30 13.18 -1.17 3.74
C ARG A 30 13.04 -1.11 2.21
N ARG A 31 11.82 -0.90 1.70
CA ARG A 31 11.51 -0.82 0.26
C ARG A 31 12.06 0.45 -0.36
N ALA A 32 11.96 1.58 0.32
CA ALA A 32 12.50 2.85 -0.14
C ALA A 32 14.00 3.01 0.17
N ASN A 33 14.56 2.18 1.04
CA ASN A 33 15.91 2.29 1.57
C ASN A 33 16.19 3.69 2.15
N GLY A 34 15.34 4.13 3.06
CA GLY A 34 15.41 5.43 3.71
C GLY A 34 14.09 5.83 4.37
N VAL A 35 13.91 7.12 4.61
CA VAL A 35 12.69 7.64 5.22
C VAL A 35 11.59 7.80 4.17
N SER A 36 10.46 7.15 4.41
CA SER A 36 9.19 7.33 3.71
C SER A 36 8.23 8.10 4.61
N LEU A 37 7.62 9.15 4.10
CA LEU A 37 6.55 9.85 4.80
C LEU A 37 5.21 9.30 4.34
N GLY A 38 4.60 8.46 5.19
CA GLY A 38 3.30 7.88 4.95
C GLY A 38 2.19 8.93 5.09
N VAL A 39 1.26 8.94 4.13
CA VAL A 39 0.08 9.80 4.11
C VAL A 39 -1.16 8.94 4.20
N ASN A 40 -1.87 9.04 5.32
CA ASN A 40 -3.07 8.27 5.60
C ASN A 40 -4.32 9.05 5.21
N LEU A 41 -5.00 8.61 4.16
CA LEU A 41 -6.28 9.15 3.72
C LEU A 41 -7.49 8.39 4.26
N SER A 42 -7.26 7.36 5.08
CA SER A 42 -8.30 6.49 5.61
C SER A 42 -8.27 6.43 7.14
N PRO A 43 -8.48 7.56 7.85
CA PRO A 43 -8.47 7.57 9.32
C PRO A 43 -9.52 6.63 9.93
N THR A 44 -10.57 6.29 9.18
CA THR A 44 -11.58 5.27 9.54
C THR A 44 -11.24 3.86 9.08
N LYS A 45 -10.03 3.65 8.58
CA LYS A 45 -9.55 2.33 8.16
C LYS A 45 -10.39 1.69 7.04
N LEU A 46 -10.97 2.53 6.16
CA LEU A 46 -11.80 2.10 5.05
C LEU A 46 -10.98 1.37 3.99
N CYS A 47 -11.29 0.10 3.78
CA CYS A 47 -10.73 -0.72 2.72
C CYS A 47 -11.80 -1.68 2.22
N ASN A 48 -11.82 -1.95 0.91
CA ASN A 48 -12.72 -2.92 0.29
C ASN A 48 -12.09 -4.31 0.13
N PHE A 49 -10.86 -4.51 0.67
CA PHE A 49 -10.23 -5.82 0.86
C PHE A 49 -10.23 -6.22 2.33
N ARG A 50 -10.12 -7.53 2.59
CA ARG A 50 -10.00 -8.13 3.93
C ARG A 50 -8.84 -9.11 3.98
N CYS A 51 -7.69 -8.67 3.46
CA CYS A 51 -6.51 -9.54 3.36
C CYS A 51 -6.20 -10.21 4.71
N VAL A 52 -5.97 -11.52 4.69
CA VAL A 52 -5.73 -12.33 5.89
C VAL A 52 -4.46 -11.91 6.66
N TYR A 53 -3.52 -11.31 5.96
CA TYR A 53 -2.25 -10.81 6.53
C TYR A 53 -2.31 -9.32 6.92
N CYS A 54 -3.47 -8.65 6.77
CA CYS A 54 -3.61 -7.23 7.08
C CYS A 54 -3.37 -6.97 8.56
N GLN A 55 -2.53 -5.96 8.87
CA GLN A 55 -2.16 -5.59 10.23
C GLN A 55 -3.03 -4.45 10.78
N VAL A 56 -3.90 -3.91 9.96
CA VAL A 56 -4.81 -2.82 10.35
C VAL A 56 -5.95 -3.41 11.16
N GLU A 57 -6.06 -3.00 12.44
CA GLU A 57 -7.20 -3.36 13.26
C GLU A 57 -8.50 -2.84 12.63
N ARG A 58 -9.45 -3.73 12.50
CA ARG A 58 -10.72 -3.45 11.82
C ARG A 58 -11.66 -2.74 12.78
N GLY A 59 -11.96 -1.46 12.52
CA GLY A 59 -12.94 -0.70 13.27
C GLY A 59 -14.37 -1.23 13.07
N GLU A 60 -15.26 -0.96 14.04
CA GLU A 60 -16.68 -1.43 14.06
C GLU A 60 -17.48 -1.03 12.81
N GLY A 61 -17.21 0.12 12.18
CA GLY A 61 -17.89 0.59 10.95
C GLY A 61 -17.68 -0.31 9.72
N ARG A 62 -16.68 -1.18 9.74
CA ARG A 62 -16.37 -2.07 8.61
C ARG A 62 -17.42 -3.16 8.39
N ALA A 63 -17.98 -3.75 9.44
CA ALA A 63 -19.03 -4.76 9.34
C ALA A 63 -20.31 -4.23 8.65
N GLU A 64 -20.57 -2.93 8.77
CA GLU A 64 -21.67 -2.26 8.10
C GLU A 64 -21.41 -2.03 6.62
N ILE A 65 -20.17 -1.62 6.27
CA ILE A 65 -19.75 -1.44 4.86
C ILE A 65 -19.76 -2.78 4.13
N GLU A 66 -19.25 -3.82 4.77
CA GLU A 66 -19.24 -5.19 4.22
C GLU A 66 -20.66 -5.74 3.98
N ARG A 67 -21.57 -5.53 4.92
CA ARG A 67 -23.00 -5.89 4.73
C ARG A 67 -23.64 -5.10 3.60
N ALA A 68 -23.35 -3.82 3.49
CA ALA A 68 -23.90 -2.97 2.45
C ALA A 68 -23.32 -3.30 1.05
N VAL A 69 -22.05 -3.70 0.96
CA VAL A 69 -21.42 -4.17 -0.29
C VAL A 69 -21.94 -5.56 -0.70
N ALA A 70 -22.15 -6.47 0.27
CA ALA A 70 -22.65 -7.82 0.01
C ALA A 70 -24.13 -7.85 -0.42
N THR A 71 -24.93 -6.82 -0.09
CA THR A 71 -26.36 -6.73 -0.43
C THR A 71 -26.67 -5.93 -1.69
N THR A 72 -25.65 -5.35 -2.33
CA THR A 72 -25.81 -4.52 -3.54
C THR A 72 -25.17 -5.23 -4.73
N ASP A 73 -25.83 -5.11 -5.92
CA ASP A 73 -25.36 -5.64 -7.19
C ASP A 73 -23.86 -5.33 -7.41
N PRO A 74 -22.98 -6.35 -7.59
CA PRO A 74 -21.53 -6.18 -7.71
C PRO A 74 -21.10 -5.20 -8.82
N GLU A 75 -21.91 -5.05 -9.86
CA GLU A 75 -21.63 -4.12 -10.96
C GLU A 75 -22.01 -2.65 -10.63
N ARG A 76 -22.86 -2.43 -9.63
CA ARG A 76 -23.37 -1.10 -9.26
C ARG A 76 -22.92 -0.58 -7.91
N ALA A 77 -22.53 -1.43 -7.00
CA ALA A 77 -22.12 -1.01 -5.67
C ALA A 77 -20.64 -0.62 -5.62
N SER A 78 -20.34 0.63 -5.88
CA SER A 78 -19.10 1.18 -5.37
C SER A 78 -19.24 1.41 -3.86
N SER A 79 -18.17 1.16 -3.10
CA SER A 79 -18.10 1.56 -1.68
C SER A 79 -18.44 3.04 -1.47
N LEU A 80 -18.28 3.88 -2.51
CA LEU A 80 -18.68 5.29 -2.51
C LEU A 80 -20.20 5.49 -2.53
N ASP A 81 -20.97 4.62 -3.17
CA ASP A 81 -22.44 4.76 -3.18
C ASP A 81 -23.01 4.41 -1.81
N VAL A 82 -22.35 3.48 -1.10
CA VAL A 82 -22.67 3.18 0.30
C VAL A 82 -22.29 4.35 1.22
N ILE A 83 -21.09 4.92 1.02
CA ILE A 83 -20.61 6.08 1.78
C ILE A 83 -21.47 7.31 1.50
N ARG A 84 -21.89 7.56 0.26
CA ARG A 84 -22.77 8.68 -0.10
C ARG A 84 -24.17 8.57 0.53
N ARG A 85 -24.65 7.34 0.75
CA ARG A 85 -25.97 7.07 1.37
C ARG A 85 -25.94 7.13 2.90
N LYS A 86 -24.76 7.10 3.52
CA LYS A 86 -24.57 7.22 4.97
C LYS A 86 -23.59 8.35 5.28
N PRO A 87 -24.10 9.60 5.50
CA PRO A 87 -23.26 10.76 5.79
C PRO A 87 -22.33 10.58 6.99
N ASP A 88 -22.70 9.74 7.96
CA ASP A 88 -21.90 9.47 9.17
C ASP A 88 -20.61 8.68 8.87
N LEU A 89 -20.58 7.88 7.78
CA LEU A 89 -19.36 7.27 7.26
C LEU A 89 -18.51 8.28 6.47
N CYS A 90 -19.11 9.40 6.07
CA CYS A 90 -18.45 10.52 5.39
C CYS A 90 -17.76 11.49 6.37
N ALA A 91 -17.90 11.29 7.70
CA ALA A 91 -17.25 12.10 8.75
C ALA A 91 -15.71 12.02 8.75
N CYS A 92 -15.14 11.29 7.80
CA CYS A 92 -13.72 11.05 7.64
C CYS A 92 -13.09 11.88 6.54
N ARG A 93 -13.54 13.11 6.39
CA ARG A 93 -12.84 14.05 5.53
C ARG A 93 -11.45 14.33 6.11
N VAL A 94 -10.44 14.09 5.30
CA VAL A 94 -9.08 14.52 5.58
C VAL A 94 -9.03 16.04 5.48
N ASP A 95 -8.48 16.69 6.48
CA ASP A 95 -8.15 18.11 6.38
C ASP A 95 -6.88 18.26 5.54
N LEU A 96 -7.04 18.67 4.29
CA LEU A 96 -5.94 18.75 3.33
C LEU A 96 -4.94 19.85 3.65
N ASP A 97 -5.35 20.90 4.35
CA ASP A 97 -4.45 21.97 4.77
C ASP A 97 -3.59 21.50 5.97
N VAL A 98 -4.21 20.80 6.91
CA VAL A 98 -3.48 20.12 7.99
C VAL A 98 -2.52 19.07 7.42
N LEU A 99 -2.97 18.24 6.49
CA LEU A 99 -2.12 17.24 5.82
C LEU A 99 -0.89 17.90 5.16
N ALA A 100 -1.09 18.96 4.38
CA ALA A 100 -0.01 19.65 3.71
C ALA A 100 0.98 20.29 4.70
N ALA A 101 0.47 20.89 5.79
CA ALA A 101 1.29 21.47 6.85
C ALA A 101 2.10 20.39 7.59
N GLU A 102 1.48 19.27 7.94
CA GLU A 102 2.13 18.12 8.57
C GLU A 102 3.23 17.55 7.68
N LEU A 103 2.91 17.31 6.40
CA LEU A 103 3.87 16.76 5.43
C LEU A 103 5.07 17.71 5.25
N THR A 104 4.82 19.00 5.11
CA THR A 104 5.89 20.03 4.98
C THR A 104 6.79 20.04 6.20
N ARG A 105 6.21 20.05 7.41
CA ARG A 105 6.97 20.07 8.66
C ARG A 105 7.82 18.82 8.81
N LEU A 106 7.25 17.65 8.58
CA LEU A 106 7.94 16.38 8.77
C LEU A 106 9.02 16.16 7.70
N ALA A 107 8.77 16.60 6.47
CA ALA A 107 9.78 16.58 5.42
C ALA A 107 10.98 17.47 5.77
N ARG A 108 10.76 18.70 6.24
CA ARG A 108 11.84 19.58 6.71
C ARG A 108 12.60 18.97 7.89
N ALA A 109 11.90 18.48 8.91
CA ALA A 109 12.53 17.81 10.04
C ALA A 109 13.39 16.61 9.63
N THR A 110 13.00 15.90 8.56
CA THR A 110 13.81 14.81 8.00
C THR A 110 15.05 15.34 7.28
N LEU A 111 14.89 16.37 6.43
CA LEU A 111 15.98 16.98 5.66
C LEU A 111 17.01 17.66 6.56
N ASP A 112 16.55 18.34 7.62
CA ASP A 112 17.42 19.07 8.58
C ASP A 112 18.01 18.13 9.65
N GLY A 113 17.64 16.85 9.63
CA GLY A 113 18.13 15.85 10.58
C GLY A 113 17.45 15.87 11.95
N GLU A 114 16.46 16.74 12.17
CA GLU A 114 15.74 16.86 13.45
C GLU A 114 14.93 15.59 13.77
N LEU A 115 14.38 14.92 12.76
CA LEU A 115 13.69 13.65 12.93
C LEU A 115 14.55 12.62 13.66
N PHE A 116 15.86 12.62 13.42
CA PHE A 116 16.80 11.65 14.00
C PHE A 116 17.27 12.02 15.43
N ARG A 117 16.78 13.12 15.98
CA ARG A 117 16.92 13.46 17.41
C ARG A 117 15.79 12.88 18.25
N VAL A 118 14.70 12.44 17.61
CA VAL A 118 13.62 11.73 18.28
C VAL A 118 14.09 10.33 18.63
N GLU A 119 13.91 9.89 19.88
CA GLU A 119 14.42 8.62 20.43
C GLU A 119 14.13 7.42 19.49
N ARG A 120 12.95 7.36 18.92
CA ARG A 120 12.52 6.30 18.00
C ARG A 120 13.36 6.19 16.71
N PHE A 121 13.98 7.29 16.27
CA PHE A 121 14.75 7.37 15.02
C PHE A 121 16.24 7.64 15.27
N ALA A 122 16.67 7.73 16.53
CA ALA A 122 18.05 8.06 16.89
C ALA A 122 19.05 7.01 16.38
N ASP A 123 18.66 5.74 16.40
CA ASP A 123 19.50 4.61 15.99
C ASP A 123 19.40 4.28 14.47
N VAL A 124 18.70 5.11 13.69
CA VAL A 124 18.65 4.92 12.23
C VAL A 124 20.04 5.11 11.64
N GLU A 125 20.45 4.10 10.87
CA GLU A 125 21.75 4.11 10.19
C GLU A 125 21.91 5.37 9.31
N PRO A 126 23.07 6.07 9.35
CA PRO A 126 23.26 7.31 8.58
C PRO A 126 22.95 7.19 7.09
N SER A 127 23.27 6.07 6.47
CA SER A 127 22.95 5.78 5.07
C SER A 127 21.45 5.76 4.74
N LYS A 128 20.61 5.56 5.76
CA LYS A 128 19.14 5.54 5.66
C LYS A 128 18.45 6.83 6.11
N ARG A 129 19.24 7.83 6.57
CA ARG A 129 18.73 9.13 6.97
C ARG A 129 18.46 10.04 5.77
N VAL A 130 17.82 9.52 4.76
CA VAL A 130 17.51 10.21 3.51
C VAL A 130 16.01 10.14 3.26
N LEU A 131 15.40 11.29 2.97
CA LEU A 131 13.99 11.36 2.54
C LEU A 131 13.88 10.77 1.13
N ARG A 132 13.08 9.71 0.99
CA ARG A 132 12.94 8.96 -0.26
C ARG A 132 11.63 9.19 -0.97
N ASP A 133 10.54 9.20 -0.23
CA ASP A 133 9.21 9.32 -0.82
C ASP A 133 8.16 9.91 0.13
N PHE A 134 7.08 10.38 -0.49
CA PHE A 134 5.78 10.62 0.14
C PHE A 134 4.84 9.53 -0.35
N ALA A 135 4.37 8.68 0.55
CA ALA A 135 3.62 7.50 0.20
C ALA A 135 2.16 7.59 0.64
N PHE A 136 1.21 7.58 -0.29
CA PHE A 136 -0.16 7.25 0.06
C PHE A 136 -0.21 5.80 0.52
N SER A 137 -0.31 5.63 1.82
CA SER A 137 -0.29 4.35 2.52
C SER A 137 -1.08 4.48 3.83
N GLY A 138 -1.16 3.43 4.61
CA GLY A 138 -1.79 3.51 5.93
C GLY A 138 -2.94 2.52 6.12
N ASP A 139 -4.02 2.97 6.76
CA ASP A 139 -5.02 2.09 7.36
C ASP A 139 -6.16 1.69 6.41
N GLY A 140 -6.00 1.79 5.11
CA GLY A 140 -7.06 1.47 4.17
C GLY A 140 -6.62 1.50 2.71
N GLU A 141 -7.60 1.66 1.81
CA GLU A 141 -7.34 1.86 0.38
C GLU A 141 -7.39 3.37 0.06
N PRO A 142 -6.26 4.01 -0.30
CA PRO A 142 -6.21 5.45 -0.51
C PRO A 142 -7.17 5.95 -1.60
N THR A 143 -7.35 5.18 -2.68
CA THR A 143 -8.21 5.57 -3.81
C THR A 143 -9.70 5.53 -3.49
N LEU A 144 -10.10 5.00 -2.33
CA LEU A 144 -11.47 5.08 -1.83
C LEU A 144 -11.79 6.44 -1.19
N ALA A 145 -10.77 7.19 -0.76
CA ALA A 145 -10.97 8.50 -0.18
C ALA A 145 -11.53 9.48 -1.24
N PRO A 146 -12.67 10.13 -1.00
CA PRO A 146 -13.25 11.06 -1.96
C PRO A 146 -12.32 12.22 -2.32
N GLN A 147 -11.40 12.56 -1.42
CA GLN A 147 -10.44 13.65 -1.56
C GLN A 147 -9.10 13.20 -2.15
N PHE A 148 -8.99 11.95 -2.64
CA PHE A 148 -7.74 11.45 -3.23
C PHE A 148 -7.18 12.35 -4.34
N PRO A 149 -7.99 12.85 -5.32
CA PRO A 149 -7.48 13.73 -6.36
C PRO A 149 -6.88 15.03 -5.82
N GLU A 150 -7.55 15.65 -4.85
CA GLU A 150 -7.07 16.88 -4.22
C GLU A 150 -5.84 16.63 -3.34
N ALA A 151 -5.78 15.49 -2.66
CA ALA A 151 -4.63 15.08 -1.89
C ALA A 151 -3.39 14.86 -2.78
N VAL A 152 -3.57 14.28 -3.96
CA VAL A 152 -2.49 14.17 -4.97
C VAL A 152 -1.95 15.55 -5.32
N ALA A 153 -2.83 16.52 -5.62
CA ALA A 153 -2.41 17.87 -5.95
C ALA A 153 -1.61 18.52 -4.79
N ARG A 154 -2.03 18.30 -3.54
CA ARG A 154 -1.32 18.80 -2.35
C ARG A 154 0.07 18.16 -2.18
N LEU A 155 0.23 16.87 -2.39
CA LEU A 155 1.54 16.20 -2.32
C LEU A 155 2.51 16.76 -3.38
N VAL A 156 2.02 16.92 -4.61
CA VAL A 156 2.80 17.50 -5.71
C VAL A 156 3.24 18.93 -5.37
N GLU A 157 2.33 19.75 -4.83
CA GLU A 157 2.60 21.13 -4.41
C GLU A 157 3.66 21.18 -3.29
N VAL A 158 3.48 20.37 -2.22
CA VAL A 158 4.43 20.32 -1.10
C VAL A 158 5.83 19.91 -1.58
N ARG A 159 5.93 18.87 -2.41
CA ARG A 159 7.21 18.42 -2.96
C ARG A 159 7.90 19.53 -3.75
N LYS A 160 7.16 20.22 -4.63
CA LYS A 160 7.67 21.35 -5.41
C LYS A 160 8.14 22.50 -4.52
N ASN A 161 7.37 22.88 -3.51
CA ASN A 161 7.69 23.97 -2.59
C ASN A 161 8.92 23.65 -1.70
N LEU A 162 9.23 22.38 -1.52
CA LEU A 162 10.44 21.92 -0.81
C LEU A 162 11.64 21.78 -1.75
N ASN A 163 11.50 21.99 -3.06
CA ASN A 163 12.52 21.75 -4.09
C ASN A 163 13.12 20.33 -4.03
N GLN A 164 12.23 19.33 -3.81
CA GLN A 164 12.62 17.93 -3.63
C GLN A 164 12.19 17.07 -4.83
N ASP A 165 12.69 17.40 -6.03
CA ASP A 165 12.28 16.74 -7.28
C ASP A 165 12.71 15.26 -7.35
N ASP A 166 13.74 14.86 -6.61
CA ASP A 166 14.20 13.48 -6.50
C ASP A 166 13.34 12.63 -5.54
N VAL A 167 12.61 13.27 -4.62
CA VAL A 167 11.70 12.57 -3.71
C VAL A 167 10.52 12.03 -4.51
N LYS A 168 10.31 10.71 -4.43
CA LYS A 168 9.23 10.05 -5.15
C LYS A 168 7.87 10.30 -4.50
N LEU A 169 6.83 10.24 -5.31
CA LEU A 169 5.48 10.04 -4.83
C LEU A 169 5.12 8.58 -5.00
N VAL A 170 4.63 7.91 -3.97
CA VAL A 170 4.28 6.49 -4.00
C VAL A 170 2.81 6.32 -3.68
N LEU A 171 2.09 5.55 -4.48
CA LEU A 171 0.75 5.08 -4.18
C LEU A 171 0.79 3.58 -3.93
N ILE A 172 0.44 3.14 -2.72
CA ILE A 172 0.22 1.72 -2.41
C ILE A 172 -1.29 1.47 -2.50
N THR A 173 -1.71 0.59 -3.43
CA THR A 173 -3.13 0.39 -3.73
C THR A 173 -3.47 -1.06 -4.04
N ASN A 174 -4.70 -1.45 -3.72
CA ASN A 174 -5.29 -2.73 -4.10
C ASN A 174 -5.86 -2.74 -5.54
N ALA A 175 -5.59 -1.71 -6.31
CA ALA A 175 -5.94 -1.56 -7.72
C ALA A 175 -7.44 -1.48 -8.06
N THR A 176 -8.35 -1.46 -7.09
CA THR A 176 -9.80 -1.54 -7.38
C THR A 176 -10.36 -0.36 -8.14
N ARG A 177 -9.68 0.80 -8.13
CA ARG A 177 -10.22 2.04 -8.69
C ARG A 177 -9.34 2.69 -9.76
N LEU A 178 -8.30 2.03 -10.22
CA LEU A 178 -7.30 2.63 -11.12
C LEU A 178 -7.87 3.04 -12.50
N THR A 179 -9.04 2.55 -12.87
CA THR A 179 -9.73 2.90 -14.13
C THR A 179 -10.81 3.97 -13.97
N ARG A 180 -11.06 4.47 -12.74
CA ARG A 180 -12.04 5.54 -12.53
C ARG A 180 -11.54 6.87 -13.08
N PRO A 181 -12.37 7.63 -13.83
CA PRO A 181 -11.91 8.85 -14.52
C PRO A 181 -11.24 9.88 -13.60
N GLU A 182 -11.80 10.11 -12.42
CA GLU A 182 -11.26 11.03 -11.41
C GLU A 182 -9.90 10.55 -10.87
N ILE A 183 -9.73 9.24 -10.68
CA ILE A 183 -8.48 8.62 -10.24
C ILE A 183 -7.44 8.66 -11.37
N VAL A 184 -7.84 8.34 -12.60
CA VAL A 184 -6.96 8.41 -13.78
C VAL A 184 -6.36 9.80 -13.93
N LYS A 185 -7.20 10.85 -13.86
CA LYS A 185 -6.74 12.24 -13.97
C LYS A 185 -5.74 12.59 -12.86
N ALA A 186 -6.00 12.18 -11.63
CA ALA A 186 -5.10 12.40 -10.51
C ALA A 186 -3.76 11.64 -10.67
N LEU A 187 -3.82 10.39 -11.14
CA LEU A 187 -2.62 9.57 -11.35
C LEU A 187 -1.78 10.01 -12.56
N ASP A 188 -2.36 10.66 -13.57
CA ASP A 188 -1.59 11.31 -14.63
C ASP A 188 -0.71 12.43 -14.07
N GLN A 189 -1.28 13.29 -13.20
CA GLN A 189 -0.54 14.34 -12.51
C GLN A 189 0.52 13.75 -11.57
N PHE A 190 0.16 12.70 -10.84
CA PHE A 190 1.05 11.99 -9.91
C PHE A 190 2.27 11.40 -10.63
N ASN A 191 2.05 10.68 -11.74
CA ASN A 191 3.10 10.06 -12.54
C ASN A 191 4.03 11.12 -13.16
N ALA A 192 3.47 12.23 -13.66
CA ALA A 192 4.26 13.36 -14.19
C ALA A 192 5.15 14.03 -13.12
N ALA A 193 4.76 13.88 -11.85
CA ALA A 193 5.49 14.40 -10.69
C ALA A 193 6.38 13.34 -10.01
N ASN A 194 7.10 12.50 -10.75
CA ASN A 194 7.96 11.41 -10.26
C ASN A 194 7.19 10.36 -9.41
N GLY A 195 5.93 10.07 -9.80
CA GLY A 195 5.07 9.12 -9.12
C GLY A 195 5.33 7.67 -9.53
N GLU A 196 5.21 6.75 -8.57
CA GLU A 196 5.22 5.30 -8.76
C GLU A 196 3.94 4.70 -8.17
N ILE A 197 3.32 3.77 -8.87
CA ILE A 197 2.12 3.07 -8.39
C ILE A 197 2.51 1.65 -8.01
N TRP A 198 2.36 1.31 -6.74
CA TRP A 198 2.64 -0.02 -6.20
C TRP A 198 1.31 -0.74 -6.01
N THR A 199 0.99 -1.59 -7.00
CA THR A 199 -0.28 -2.35 -6.98
C THR A 199 -0.11 -3.68 -6.27
N LYS A 200 -1.09 -4.04 -5.47
CA LYS A 200 -1.14 -5.36 -4.86
C LYS A 200 -1.70 -6.39 -5.84
N LEU A 201 -0.98 -7.51 -5.95
CA LEU A 201 -1.43 -8.72 -6.62
C LEU A 201 -0.92 -9.93 -5.83
N ASP A 202 -1.74 -10.49 -4.95
CA ASP A 202 -1.35 -11.53 -4.00
C ASP A 202 -1.80 -12.94 -4.44
N ALA A 203 -2.38 -13.06 -5.63
CA ALA A 203 -2.92 -14.30 -6.17
C ALA A 203 -2.77 -14.38 -7.70
N GLY A 204 -2.73 -15.59 -8.24
CA GLY A 204 -2.73 -15.86 -9.67
C GLY A 204 -4.12 -16.22 -10.24
N ASP A 205 -5.07 -16.54 -9.38
CA ASP A 205 -6.41 -16.97 -9.73
C ASP A 205 -7.48 -16.47 -8.75
N ALA A 206 -8.75 -16.69 -9.09
CA ALA A 206 -9.89 -16.21 -8.32
C ALA A 206 -10.07 -16.93 -6.98
N GLU A 207 -9.69 -18.21 -6.89
CA GLU A 207 -9.84 -19.00 -5.66
C GLU A 207 -8.85 -18.52 -4.60
N ARG A 208 -7.56 -18.40 -4.99
CA ARG A 208 -6.52 -17.86 -4.12
C ARG A 208 -6.82 -16.41 -3.73
N PHE A 209 -7.24 -15.57 -4.67
CA PHE A 209 -7.65 -14.19 -4.40
C PHE A 209 -8.77 -14.11 -3.35
N LYS A 210 -9.80 -14.96 -3.48
CA LYS A 210 -10.90 -15.02 -2.52
C LYS A 210 -10.44 -15.49 -1.13
N SER A 211 -9.48 -16.41 -1.05
CA SER A 211 -8.96 -16.92 0.22
C SER A 211 -8.04 -15.91 0.91
N VAL A 212 -7.20 -15.21 0.16
CA VAL A 212 -6.17 -14.29 0.67
C VAL A 212 -6.71 -12.87 0.87
N ASP A 213 -7.27 -12.27 -0.18
CA ASP A 213 -7.67 -10.86 -0.19
C ASP A 213 -9.11 -10.64 0.27
N ARG A 214 -9.94 -11.68 0.20
CA ARG A 214 -11.34 -11.70 0.68
C ARG A 214 -12.14 -10.49 0.19
N ALA A 215 -11.94 -10.11 -1.09
CA ALA A 215 -12.61 -8.99 -1.71
C ALA A 215 -13.89 -9.43 -2.42
N ALA A 216 -14.89 -8.54 -2.48
CA ALA A 216 -16.13 -8.79 -3.21
C ALA A 216 -16.00 -8.54 -4.72
N ILE A 217 -14.97 -7.81 -5.15
CA ILE A 217 -14.72 -7.51 -6.56
C ILE A 217 -14.17 -8.76 -7.27
N PRO A 218 -14.59 -9.04 -8.53
CA PRO A 218 -14.03 -10.15 -9.29
C PRO A 218 -12.52 -10.01 -9.52
N PHE A 219 -11.77 -11.10 -9.38
CA PHE A 219 -10.33 -11.14 -9.60
C PHE A 219 -9.92 -10.60 -10.97
N GLY A 220 -10.64 -11.00 -12.04
CA GLY A 220 -10.38 -10.50 -13.40
C GLY A 220 -10.40 -8.98 -13.50
N ARG A 221 -11.28 -8.31 -12.75
CA ARG A 221 -11.33 -6.85 -12.72
C ARG A 221 -10.09 -6.22 -12.09
N ILE A 222 -9.49 -6.85 -11.09
CA ILE A 222 -8.23 -6.40 -10.51
C ILE A 222 -7.11 -6.52 -11.54
N VAL A 223 -7.02 -7.65 -12.25
CA VAL A 223 -6.02 -7.86 -13.29
C VAL A 223 -6.17 -6.84 -14.42
N GLU A 224 -7.39 -6.62 -14.92
CA GLU A 224 -7.68 -5.60 -15.94
C GLU A 224 -7.27 -4.19 -15.48
N ASN A 225 -7.53 -3.83 -14.23
CA ASN A 225 -7.13 -2.54 -13.68
C ASN A 225 -5.61 -2.40 -13.56
N ILE A 226 -4.89 -3.48 -13.19
CA ILE A 226 -3.42 -3.49 -13.15
C ILE A 226 -2.84 -3.39 -14.56
N GLU A 227 -3.39 -4.13 -15.51
CA GLU A 227 -2.99 -4.06 -16.92
C GLU A 227 -3.17 -2.65 -17.48
N PHE A 228 -4.33 -2.03 -17.25
CA PHE A 228 -4.58 -0.64 -17.61
C PHE A 228 -3.53 0.31 -17.02
N ALA A 229 -3.24 0.16 -15.72
CA ALA A 229 -2.25 0.98 -15.03
C ALA A 229 -0.84 0.78 -15.60
N ALA A 230 -0.44 -0.48 -15.85
CA ALA A 230 0.87 -0.83 -16.37
C ALA A 230 1.10 -0.34 -17.82
N LYS A 231 0.05 -0.16 -18.61
CA LYS A 231 0.12 0.46 -19.93
C LYS A 231 0.32 1.98 -19.88
N ARG A 232 -0.06 2.61 -18.78
CA ARG A 232 -0.14 4.07 -18.69
C ARG A 232 0.91 4.70 -17.77
N TRP A 233 1.22 4.08 -16.64
CA TRP A 233 2.05 4.64 -15.58
C TRP A 233 3.21 3.73 -15.19
N ARG A 234 4.08 4.26 -14.33
CA ARG A 234 5.15 3.47 -13.69
C ARG A 234 4.56 2.59 -12.60
N VAL A 235 4.55 1.30 -12.83
CA VAL A 235 3.92 0.31 -11.94
C VAL A 235 4.96 -0.64 -11.37
N LYS A 236 4.88 -0.90 -10.06
CA LYS A 236 5.51 -2.03 -9.38
C LYS A 236 4.42 -2.95 -8.84
N ILE A 237 4.65 -4.24 -8.87
CA ILE A 237 3.74 -5.22 -8.27
C ILE A 237 4.23 -5.54 -6.87
N GLN A 238 3.34 -5.46 -5.88
CA GLN A 238 3.61 -5.90 -4.51
C GLN A 238 2.86 -7.19 -4.23
N THR A 239 3.57 -8.23 -3.79
CA THR A 239 3.00 -9.56 -3.54
C THR A 239 3.38 -10.05 -2.16
N ALA A 240 2.39 -10.31 -1.32
CA ALA A 240 2.56 -10.98 -0.04
C ALA A 240 2.64 -12.48 -0.23
N LEU A 241 3.75 -13.09 0.20
CA LEU A 241 3.93 -14.53 0.25
C LEU A 241 4.05 -14.98 1.72
N PHE A 242 3.23 -15.91 2.12
CA PHE A 242 3.15 -16.37 3.51
C PHE A 242 2.59 -17.78 3.58
N SER A 243 2.83 -18.48 4.67
CA SER A 243 2.13 -19.71 4.95
C SER A 243 0.76 -19.41 5.58
N GLN A 244 -0.26 -20.12 5.15
CA GLN A 244 -1.59 -20.08 5.75
C GLN A 244 -1.97 -21.49 6.19
N ARG A 245 -2.35 -21.64 7.47
CA ARG A 245 -2.61 -22.96 8.08
C ARG A 245 -1.45 -23.95 7.92
N GLY A 246 -0.22 -23.43 8.01
CA GLY A 246 1.00 -24.22 7.87
C GLY A 246 1.39 -24.60 6.45
N ALA A 247 0.69 -24.12 5.41
CA ALA A 247 1.00 -24.38 4.02
C ALA A 247 1.45 -23.11 3.29
N ALA A 248 2.62 -23.15 2.68
CA ALA A 248 3.09 -22.14 1.73
C ALA A 248 2.28 -22.22 0.41
N PRO A 249 2.29 -21.19 -0.46
CA PRO A 249 1.73 -21.30 -1.79
C PRO A 249 2.35 -22.47 -2.55
N THR A 250 1.53 -23.30 -3.17
CA THR A 250 2.03 -24.41 -3.99
C THR A 250 2.72 -23.93 -5.25
N ALA A 251 3.57 -24.78 -5.85
CA ALA A 251 4.21 -24.47 -7.13
C ALA A 251 3.16 -24.12 -8.21
N ALA A 252 2.04 -24.85 -8.26
CA ALA A 252 0.97 -24.62 -9.23
C ALA A 252 0.28 -23.25 -9.01
N GLU A 253 0.00 -22.86 -7.77
CA GLU A 253 -0.56 -21.53 -7.45
C GLU A 253 0.42 -20.42 -7.86
N PHE A 254 1.71 -20.61 -7.61
CA PHE A 254 2.72 -19.62 -7.97
C PHE A 254 2.98 -19.54 -9.48
N GLU A 255 2.89 -20.65 -10.21
CA GLU A 255 2.89 -20.64 -11.69
C GLU A 255 1.71 -19.90 -12.27
N GLN A 256 0.52 -20.03 -11.67
CA GLN A 256 -0.66 -19.23 -12.04
C GLN A 256 -0.39 -17.73 -11.86
N TYR A 257 0.25 -17.36 -10.75
CA TYR A 257 0.65 -15.98 -10.48
C TYR A 257 1.64 -15.47 -11.53
N CYS A 258 2.69 -16.23 -11.83
CA CYS A 258 3.67 -15.87 -12.88
C CYS A 258 2.99 -15.75 -14.27
N ARG A 259 2.07 -16.64 -14.60
CA ARG A 259 1.27 -16.56 -15.82
C ARG A 259 0.49 -15.26 -15.88
N ARG A 260 -0.12 -14.83 -14.80
CA ARG A 260 -0.88 -13.58 -14.75
C ARG A 260 -0.01 -12.36 -15.03
N LEU A 261 1.22 -12.35 -14.52
CA LEU A 261 2.15 -11.27 -14.84
C LEU A 261 2.59 -11.29 -16.31
N ARG A 262 2.84 -12.48 -16.88
CA ARG A 262 3.14 -12.61 -18.32
C ARG A 262 2.00 -12.07 -19.18
N GLU A 263 0.75 -12.42 -18.90
CA GLU A 263 -0.41 -11.91 -19.62
C GLU A 263 -0.48 -10.38 -19.62
N ILE A 264 -0.16 -9.72 -18.48
CA ILE A 264 -0.10 -8.27 -18.41
C ILE A 264 1.04 -7.72 -19.28
N LEU A 265 2.22 -8.37 -19.29
CA LEU A 265 3.36 -7.96 -20.10
C LEU A 265 3.07 -8.17 -21.60
N ASP A 266 2.51 -9.32 -21.99
CA ASP A 266 2.14 -9.66 -23.37
C ASP A 266 1.07 -8.72 -23.93
N ALA A 267 0.18 -8.23 -23.06
CA ALA A 267 -0.80 -7.20 -23.39
C ALA A 267 -0.19 -5.79 -23.57
N GLY A 268 1.13 -5.63 -23.39
CA GLY A 268 1.85 -4.36 -23.52
C GLY A 268 1.98 -3.56 -22.22
N GLY A 269 1.67 -4.16 -21.08
CA GLY A 269 1.92 -3.56 -19.76
C GLY A 269 3.41 -3.47 -19.45
N ARG A 270 3.81 -2.42 -18.75
CA ARG A 270 5.19 -2.20 -18.30
C ARG A 270 5.24 -2.24 -16.77
N ILE A 271 5.87 -3.28 -16.24
CA ILE A 271 6.10 -3.48 -14.81
C ILE A 271 7.58 -3.22 -14.54
N GLU A 272 7.89 -2.24 -13.67
CA GLU A 272 9.28 -1.88 -13.34
C GLU A 272 9.97 -2.96 -12.50
N SER A 273 9.28 -3.50 -11.52
CA SER A 273 9.76 -4.60 -10.67
C SER A 273 8.61 -5.26 -9.94
N THR A 274 8.87 -6.44 -9.40
CA THR A 274 7.99 -7.12 -8.45
C THR A 274 8.63 -7.13 -7.07
N GLN A 275 7.90 -6.67 -6.08
CA GLN A 275 8.29 -6.66 -4.69
C GLN A 275 7.64 -7.84 -3.96
N LEU A 276 8.38 -8.93 -3.81
CA LEU A 276 7.97 -10.07 -2.99
C LEU A 276 8.29 -9.79 -1.52
N TYR A 277 7.31 -9.91 -0.65
CA TYR A 277 7.52 -9.74 0.78
C TYR A 277 6.76 -10.79 1.58
N THR A 278 7.31 -11.15 2.73
CA THR A 278 6.63 -12.01 3.68
C THR A 278 6.20 -11.24 4.93
N ILE A 279 5.57 -11.92 5.87
CA ILE A 279 5.02 -11.33 7.09
C ILE A 279 6.18 -10.86 8.00
N ALA A 280 6.23 -9.57 8.27
CA ALA A 280 7.23 -8.96 9.15
C ALA A 280 6.63 -8.45 10.48
N ARG A 281 5.31 -8.49 10.63
CA ARG A 281 4.58 -8.03 11.82
C ARG A 281 3.46 -9.01 12.11
N VAL A 282 2.92 -8.96 13.33
CA VAL A 282 1.81 -9.84 13.72
C VAL A 282 0.60 -9.60 12.80
N PRO A 283 0.15 -10.60 12.05
CA PRO A 283 -1.01 -10.49 11.18
C PRO A 283 -2.31 -10.54 11.99
N ALA A 284 -3.43 -10.13 11.35
CA ALA A 284 -4.75 -10.21 11.98
C ALA A 284 -5.23 -11.64 12.18
N GLU A 285 -4.81 -12.57 11.31
CA GLU A 285 -5.21 -13.98 11.37
C GLU A 285 -4.09 -14.80 11.99
N PRO A 286 -4.36 -15.60 13.03
CA PRO A 286 -3.35 -16.35 13.76
C PRO A 286 -2.74 -17.53 12.98
N ASP A 287 -3.40 -17.96 11.91
CA ASP A 287 -2.97 -19.04 11.02
C ASP A 287 -2.10 -18.56 9.85
N VAL A 288 -1.71 -17.29 9.85
CA VAL A 288 -0.81 -16.68 8.87
C VAL A 288 0.58 -16.52 9.50
N ALA A 289 1.60 -17.05 8.83
CA ALA A 289 2.99 -16.98 9.29
C ALA A 289 3.96 -16.62 8.15
N PRO A 290 5.13 -16.04 8.47
CA PRO A 290 6.15 -15.74 7.46
C PRO A 290 6.67 -17.01 6.79
N LEU A 291 7.16 -16.87 5.58
CA LEU A 291 8.01 -17.84 4.92
C LEU A 291 9.47 -17.68 5.35
N THR A 292 10.27 -18.74 5.19
CA THR A 292 11.71 -18.68 5.39
C THR A 292 12.38 -17.87 4.27
N ASP A 293 13.62 -17.45 4.50
CA ASP A 293 14.39 -16.70 3.51
C ASP A 293 14.64 -17.57 2.26
N GLU A 294 14.91 -18.88 2.44
CA GLU A 294 15.11 -19.85 1.35
C GLU A 294 13.84 -20.05 0.51
N GLU A 295 12.67 -20.13 1.14
CA GLU A 295 11.39 -20.20 0.41
C GLU A 295 11.16 -18.93 -0.42
N MET A 296 11.42 -17.77 0.17
CA MET A 296 11.30 -16.49 -0.52
C MET A 296 12.24 -16.38 -1.73
N ASP A 297 13.48 -16.83 -1.58
CA ASP A 297 14.47 -16.87 -2.66
C ASP A 297 14.06 -17.84 -3.77
N GLY A 298 13.46 -18.97 -3.42
CA GLY A 298 12.91 -19.93 -4.37
C GLY A 298 11.79 -19.34 -5.23
N TYR A 299 10.85 -18.61 -4.61
CA TYR A 299 9.81 -17.91 -5.33
C TYR A 299 10.38 -16.77 -6.20
N ALA A 300 11.35 -16.02 -5.71
CA ALA A 300 11.99 -14.95 -6.48
C ALA A 300 12.72 -15.47 -7.72
N ALA A 301 13.48 -16.56 -7.58
CA ALA A 301 14.17 -17.23 -8.69
C ALA A 301 13.17 -17.74 -9.75
N THR A 302 12.06 -18.34 -9.30
CA THR A 302 11.00 -18.83 -10.18
C THR A 302 10.36 -17.66 -10.93
N LEU A 303 9.98 -16.59 -10.23
CA LEU A 303 9.37 -15.41 -10.84
C LEU A 303 10.28 -14.78 -11.89
N LYS A 304 11.55 -14.59 -11.56
CA LYS A 304 12.53 -14.01 -12.49
C LYS A 304 12.71 -14.87 -13.74
N ARG A 305 12.78 -16.19 -13.58
CA ARG A 305 12.88 -17.14 -14.70
C ARG A 305 11.63 -17.10 -15.60
N GLU A 306 10.45 -17.07 -15.00
CA GLU A 306 9.17 -17.18 -15.71
C GLU A 306 8.75 -15.88 -16.40
N THR A 307 9.17 -14.71 -15.89
CA THR A 307 8.67 -13.42 -16.36
C THR A 307 9.75 -12.49 -16.90
N GLY A 308 11.01 -12.73 -16.55
CA GLY A 308 12.12 -11.80 -16.86
C GLY A 308 12.10 -10.50 -16.04
N LEU A 309 11.12 -10.29 -15.15
CA LEU A 309 11.00 -9.08 -14.37
C LEU A 309 12.10 -8.97 -13.31
N PRO A 310 12.56 -7.75 -12.97
CA PRO A 310 13.34 -7.50 -11.76
C PRO A 310 12.52 -7.86 -10.52
N VAL A 311 13.14 -8.59 -9.58
CA VAL A 311 12.51 -9.04 -8.34
C VAL A 311 13.29 -8.48 -7.15
N GLU A 312 12.57 -7.80 -6.27
CA GLU A 312 13.05 -7.30 -4.98
C GLU A 312 12.43 -8.16 -3.88
N VAL A 313 13.24 -8.72 -2.97
CA VAL A 313 12.76 -9.60 -1.89
C VAL A 313 12.86 -8.89 -0.54
N PHE A 314 11.81 -8.98 0.26
CA PHE A 314 11.75 -8.40 1.60
C PHE A 314 11.36 -9.48 2.62
N TYR A 315 12.32 -9.90 3.40
CA TYR A 315 12.21 -10.97 4.39
C TYR A 315 11.49 -10.47 5.67
N SER A 316 11.24 -11.38 6.60
CA SER A 316 10.53 -11.09 7.85
C SER A 316 11.33 -10.24 8.85
N ARG A 317 12.67 -10.14 8.69
CA ARG A 317 13.57 -9.42 9.63
C ARG A 317 13.96 -8.05 9.12
#